data_9f26ed246a290d9c68ffe627384fc5d7
#
_entry.id   9f26ed246a290d9c68ffe627384fc5d7
#
_cell.length_a   1.000
_cell.length_b   1.000
_cell.length_c   1.000
_cell.angle_alpha   90.00
_cell.angle_beta   90.00
_cell.angle_gamma   90.00
#
_symmetry.space_group_name_H-M   'P 1'
#
loop_
_entity.id
_entity.type
_entity.pdbx_description
1 polymer ?
#
loop_
_entity_poly.entity_id
_entity_poly.type
_entity_poly.pdbx_seq_one_letter_code
_entity_poly.pdbx_strand_id
1 'polypeptide(L)'
;MLLLCWRDTGHPQGGGSETYLQRIGALLAESGIAVTLRTARYAGAPRREVVDGVEISRGGGRHTVYIRAGLAMVAARLRLGPLGRVRPDVVIDSQNGLPFLARLAFGRRVVVLVHHCHRDQWPVAGRVLGRFGWFVESRLSPRLHRSNQYVTVSLPSARDLTCLGVDATRVAVVRNGLDEAPPATLLGERSTSPRVVVLSRLVPHKQIEDALEAIAVVRTRIPDAHLDVIGGGWWQDRLVQRTGQLGISDAVTFHGHVDDATKHALLQRSWVHVLPSRKEGWGLAVIEAAQHGVPTLGYRSSGGLTDSVIDGVTGVLVDGRDELSDSLERLLTDRVLREELGAKAAARSREFSWAQSAAAMHSVLESVHVGGRVSGVV
;
A
#
# COMPACT_ATOMS: atom_id res chain seq x y z
N MET A 1 8.02 21.64 4.24
CA MET A 1 7.83 20.28 4.79
C MET A 1 8.91 19.33 4.28
N LEU A 2 9.32 18.32 5.06
CA LEU A 2 10.27 17.28 4.65
C LEU A 2 9.60 15.91 4.75
N LEU A 3 9.62 15.15 3.67
CA LEU A 3 9.18 13.76 3.60
C LEU A 3 10.42 12.85 3.59
N LEU A 4 10.40 11.79 4.38
CA LEU A 4 11.44 10.76 4.42
C LEU A 4 10.84 9.43 4.01
N CYS A 5 11.32 8.86 2.92
CA CYS A 5 10.92 7.54 2.45
C CYS A 5 12.13 6.80 1.87
N TRP A 6 12.19 5.50 2.06
CA TRP A 6 13.35 4.75 1.58
C TRP A 6 13.37 4.56 0.06
N ARG A 7 12.21 4.73 -0.61
CA ARG A 7 12.05 4.73 -2.07
C ARG A 7 11.11 5.84 -2.50
N ASP A 8 11.14 6.19 -3.77
CA ASP A 8 10.13 7.00 -4.46
C ASP A 8 9.37 6.16 -5.49
N THR A 9 8.38 6.75 -6.15
CA THR A 9 7.54 6.05 -7.15
C THR A 9 8.31 5.64 -8.40
N GLY A 10 9.39 6.33 -8.76
CA GLY A 10 10.27 5.97 -9.88
C GLY A 10 11.18 4.78 -9.60
N HIS A 11 11.27 4.32 -8.34
CA HIS A 11 12.09 3.16 -7.99
C HIS A 11 11.44 1.87 -8.54
N PRO A 12 12.21 0.93 -9.18
CA PRO A 12 11.65 -0.31 -9.76
C PRO A 12 10.86 -1.19 -8.80
N GLN A 13 11.03 -1.01 -7.50
CA GLN A 13 10.30 -1.71 -6.45
C GLN A 13 9.35 -0.77 -5.68
N GLY A 14 8.99 0.38 -6.23
CA GLY A 14 7.96 1.27 -5.69
C GLY A 14 6.62 0.57 -5.55
N GLY A 15 5.76 1.05 -4.67
CA GLY A 15 4.46 0.47 -4.41
C GLY A 15 3.51 1.47 -3.76
N GLY A 16 2.39 0.98 -3.24
CA GLY A 16 1.33 1.84 -2.70
C GLY A 16 1.76 2.80 -1.59
N SER A 17 2.76 2.43 -0.77
CA SER A 17 3.27 3.33 0.29
C SER A 17 4.02 4.54 -0.27
N GLU A 18 4.77 4.34 -1.33
CA GLU A 18 5.50 5.40 -2.03
C GLU A 18 4.53 6.30 -2.81
N THR A 19 3.54 5.69 -3.49
CA THR A 19 2.47 6.40 -4.18
C THR A 19 1.68 7.28 -3.21
N TYR A 20 1.27 6.74 -2.06
CA TYR A 20 0.58 7.48 -1.02
C TYR A 20 1.33 8.76 -0.62
N LEU A 21 2.62 8.61 -0.26
CA LEU A 21 3.40 9.74 0.23
C LEU A 21 3.66 10.78 -0.86
N GLN A 22 3.90 10.35 -2.09
CA GLN A 22 4.18 11.26 -3.20
C GLN A 22 2.92 11.98 -3.69
N ARG A 23 1.76 11.30 -3.75
CA ARG A 23 0.47 11.93 -4.10
C ARG A 23 0.05 12.98 -3.08
N ILE A 24 0.14 12.67 -1.79
CA ILE A 24 -0.11 13.66 -0.72
C ILE A 24 0.89 14.81 -0.82
N GLY A 25 2.18 14.51 -1.03
CA GLY A 25 3.20 15.54 -1.19
C GLY A 25 2.92 16.48 -2.37
N ALA A 26 2.47 15.95 -3.51
CA ALA A 26 2.11 16.72 -4.71
C ALA A 26 0.92 17.66 -4.44
N LEU A 27 -0.17 17.15 -3.87
CA LEU A 27 -1.36 17.97 -3.56
C LEU A 27 -1.06 19.05 -2.50
N LEU A 28 -0.20 18.74 -1.54
CA LEU A 28 0.26 19.77 -0.60
C LEU A 28 1.18 20.81 -1.27
N ALA A 29 1.96 20.41 -2.26
CA ALA A 29 2.77 21.36 -3.05
C ALA A 29 1.88 22.25 -3.93
N GLU A 30 0.83 21.72 -4.54
CA GLU A 30 -0.19 22.49 -5.28
C GLU A 30 -0.90 23.51 -4.38
N SER A 31 -1.08 23.22 -3.09
CA SER A 31 -1.63 24.16 -2.11
C SER A 31 -0.62 25.21 -1.61
N GLY A 32 0.60 25.26 -2.19
CA GLY A 32 1.61 26.27 -1.86
C GLY A 32 2.62 25.85 -0.77
N ILE A 33 2.58 24.61 -0.29
CA ILE A 33 3.53 24.12 0.70
C ILE A 33 4.82 23.67 -0.01
N ALA A 34 5.98 24.22 0.38
CA ALA A 34 7.27 23.73 -0.10
C ALA A 34 7.55 22.32 0.42
N VAL A 35 7.56 21.33 -0.47
CA VAL A 35 7.71 19.90 -0.16
C VAL A 35 9.03 19.38 -0.70
N THR A 36 9.84 18.76 0.16
CA THR A 36 11.07 18.04 -0.23
C THR A 36 10.96 16.57 0.20
N LEU A 37 11.17 15.64 -0.73
CA LEU A 37 11.26 14.20 -0.45
C LEU A 37 12.73 13.78 -0.42
N ARG A 38 13.17 13.18 0.70
CA ARG A 38 14.50 12.56 0.81
C ARG A 38 14.36 11.04 0.73
N THR A 39 15.07 10.43 -0.25
CA THR A 39 14.91 9.01 -0.59
C THR A 39 16.22 8.37 -1.07
N ALA A 40 16.22 7.04 -1.31
CA ALA A 40 17.35 6.30 -1.86
C ALA A 40 17.57 6.61 -3.34
N ARG A 41 18.81 6.34 -3.80
CA ARG A 41 19.17 6.32 -5.21
C ARG A 41 18.95 4.94 -5.81
N TYR A 42 18.57 4.91 -7.08
CA TYR A 42 18.54 3.72 -7.92
C TYR A 42 19.21 4.00 -9.27
N ALA A 43 19.45 2.97 -10.06
CA ALA A 43 20.13 3.09 -11.35
C ALA A 43 19.36 4.03 -12.30
N GLY A 44 20.06 4.94 -12.94
CA GLY A 44 19.48 5.92 -13.88
C GLY A 44 18.81 7.13 -13.23
N ALA A 45 18.51 7.10 -11.91
CA ALA A 45 17.83 8.22 -11.26
C ALA A 45 18.75 9.44 -11.03
N PRO A 46 18.29 10.66 -11.35
CA PRO A 46 19.03 11.89 -11.04
C PRO A 46 19.13 12.09 -9.51
N ARG A 47 20.16 12.80 -9.08
CA ARG A 47 20.33 13.11 -7.64
C ARG A 47 19.27 14.06 -7.11
N ARG A 48 18.76 14.92 -7.97
CA ARG A 48 17.68 15.88 -7.69
C ARG A 48 16.81 16.03 -8.91
N GLU A 49 15.54 16.12 -8.69
CA GLU A 49 14.52 16.47 -9.69
C GLU A 49 13.29 17.06 -8.99
N VAL A 50 12.40 17.63 -9.74
CA VAL A 50 11.07 18.05 -9.27
C VAL A 50 10.04 17.22 -10.01
N VAL A 51 9.17 16.55 -9.27
CA VAL A 51 8.06 15.76 -9.81
C VAL A 51 6.79 16.23 -9.11
N ASP A 52 5.81 16.67 -9.88
CA ASP A 52 4.52 17.16 -9.38
C ASP A 52 4.67 18.20 -8.23
N GLY A 53 5.59 19.15 -8.39
CA GLY A 53 5.86 20.19 -7.41
C GLY A 53 6.69 19.75 -6.18
N VAL A 54 7.00 18.46 -6.05
CA VAL A 54 7.83 17.90 -4.97
C VAL A 54 9.31 17.88 -5.36
N GLU A 55 10.17 18.53 -4.57
CA GLU A 55 11.63 18.45 -4.75
C GLU A 55 12.14 17.10 -4.24
N ILE A 56 12.56 16.21 -5.13
CA ILE A 56 13.12 14.91 -4.78
C ILE A 56 14.64 15.01 -4.62
N SER A 57 15.16 14.61 -3.46
CA SER A 57 16.58 14.56 -3.12
C SER A 57 17.00 13.13 -2.83
N ARG A 58 17.74 12.49 -3.76
CA ARG A 58 18.18 11.09 -3.62
C ARG A 58 19.59 10.98 -3.05
N GLY A 59 19.79 10.00 -2.14
CA GLY A 59 21.11 9.70 -1.59
C GLY A 59 21.14 8.44 -0.76
N GLY A 60 22.22 7.70 -0.92
CA GLY A 60 22.34 6.33 -0.40
C GLY A 60 21.65 5.31 -1.31
N GLY A 61 21.91 4.04 -1.10
CA GLY A 61 21.19 2.92 -1.73
C GLY A 61 20.34 2.19 -0.71
N ARG A 62 19.86 1.00 -1.07
CA ARG A 62 18.95 0.17 -0.27
C ARG A 62 19.31 0.08 1.23
N HIS A 63 20.60 -0.07 1.55
CA HIS A 63 21.07 -0.26 2.94
C HIS A 63 21.63 1.00 3.59
N THR A 64 21.96 2.03 2.82
CA THR A 64 22.64 3.24 3.30
C THR A 64 21.77 4.48 3.30
N VAL A 65 20.53 4.40 2.82
CA VAL A 65 19.61 5.54 2.75
C VAL A 65 19.35 6.16 4.13
N TYR A 66 19.14 5.33 5.16
CA TYR A 66 18.87 5.78 6.53
C TYR A 66 20.06 6.58 7.10
N ILE A 67 21.28 6.07 6.97
CA ILE A 67 22.49 6.74 7.42
C ILE A 67 22.71 8.05 6.63
N ARG A 68 22.55 8.00 5.30
CA ARG A 68 22.71 9.18 4.44
C ARG A 68 21.65 10.24 4.69
N ALA A 69 20.41 9.84 5.00
CA ALA A 69 19.36 10.77 5.39
C ALA A 69 19.65 11.37 6.77
N GLY A 70 20.08 10.57 7.75
CA GLY A 70 20.48 11.03 9.07
C GLY A 70 21.61 12.08 9.01
N LEU A 71 22.68 11.78 8.27
CA LEU A 71 23.77 12.74 8.05
C LEU A 71 23.30 14.03 7.34
N ALA A 72 22.38 13.89 6.35
CA ALA A 72 21.82 15.05 5.66
C ALA A 72 20.94 15.91 6.57
N MET A 73 20.17 15.31 7.48
CA MET A 73 19.36 16.02 8.48
C MET A 73 20.25 16.76 9.51
N VAL A 74 21.32 16.13 9.95
CA VAL A 74 22.30 16.79 10.86
C VAL A 74 23.01 17.94 10.15
N ALA A 75 23.50 17.72 8.93
CA ALA A 75 24.16 18.76 8.14
C ALA A 75 23.21 19.94 7.82
N ALA A 76 21.92 19.67 7.60
CA ALA A 76 20.92 20.70 7.37
C ALA A 76 20.77 21.69 8.53
N ARG A 77 21.01 21.27 9.78
CA ARG A 77 21.03 22.16 10.95
C ARG A 77 22.12 23.21 10.85
N LEU A 78 23.25 22.87 10.20
CA LEU A 78 24.39 23.76 9.92
C LEU A 78 24.27 24.45 8.55
N ARG A 79 23.11 24.34 7.86
CA ARG A 79 22.90 24.88 6.52
C ARG A 79 23.78 24.21 5.44
N LEU A 80 24.25 23.00 5.68
CA LEU A 80 25.14 22.27 4.80
C LEU A 80 24.43 21.05 4.17
N GLY A 81 25.05 20.52 3.11
CA GLY A 81 24.62 19.28 2.48
C GLY A 81 23.36 19.38 1.63
N PRO A 82 22.81 18.23 1.22
CA PRO A 82 21.71 18.15 0.26
C PRO A 82 20.38 18.73 0.77
N LEU A 83 20.20 18.84 2.09
CA LEU A 83 19.03 19.44 2.74
C LEU A 83 19.35 20.80 3.37
N GLY A 84 20.51 21.39 3.09
CA GLY A 84 20.98 22.62 3.74
C GLY A 84 20.07 23.85 3.56
N ARG A 85 19.24 23.88 2.52
CA ARG A 85 18.23 24.93 2.28
C ARG A 85 16.84 24.59 2.84
N VAL A 86 16.61 23.33 3.22
CA VAL A 86 15.30 22.87 3.71
C VAL A 86 15.14 23.26 5.18
N ARG A 87 14.07 23.98 5.50
CA ARG A 87 13.66 24.38 6.85
C ARG A 87 12.24 23.84 7.09
N PRO A 88 12.12 22.55 7.44
CA PRO A 88 10.79 21.97 7.59
C PRO A 88 10.15 22.42 8.90
N ASP A 89 8.92 22.89 8.82
CA ASP A 89 8.06 23.12 9.97
C ASP A 89 7.59 21.78 10.54
N VAL A 90 7.29 20.81 9.65
CA VAL A 90 6.96 19.45 10.01
C VAL A 90 7.69 18.46 9.11
N VAL A 91 8.03 17.28 9.68
CA VAL A 91 8.70 16.18 8.99
C VAL A 91 7.82 14.94 9.04
N ILE A 92 7.59 14.29 7.90
CA ILE A 92 6.99 12.94 7.86
C ILE A 92 8.11 11.91 7.76
N ASP A 93 8.22 11.07 8.79
CA ASP A 93 9.14 9.92 8.86
C ASP A 93 8.36 8.65 8.47
N SER A 94 8.48 8.22 7.20
CA SER A 94 7.80 7.03 6.72
C SER A 94 8.54 5.77 7.19
N GLN A 95 7.95 5.10 8.18
CA GLN A 95 8.47 3.85 8.73
C GLN A 95 7.96 2.66 7.92
N ASN A 96 8.72 2.25 6.92
CA ASN A 96 8.52 1.01 6.17
C ASN A 96 9.46 -0.08 6.73
N GLY A 97 9.16 -0.55 7.95
CA GLY A 97 10.00 -1.41 8.79
C GLY A 97 10.94 -0.60 9.69
N LEU A 98 11.92 0.12 9.14
CA LEU A 98 12.82 0.97 9.91
C LEU A 98 12.43 2.45 9.79
N PRO A 99 12.39 3.22 10.90
CA PRO A 99 12.25 4.68 10.85
C PRO A 99 13.56 5.35 10.46
N PHE A 100 13.48 6.57 9.92
CA PHE A 100 14.66 7.43 9.70
C PHE A 100 15.17 8.10 10.98
N LEU A 101 14.47 7.92 12.08
CA LEU A 101 14.77 8.52 13.38
C LEU A 101 14.81 10.05 13.31
N ALA A 102 13.98 10.67 12.49
CA ALA A 102 13.91 12.11 12.27
C ALA A 102 13.68 12.91 13.57
N ARG A 103 13.07 12.27 14.58
CA ARG A 103 12.89 12.86 15.90
C ARG A 103 14.19 13.36 16.54
N LEU A 104 15.31 12.68 16.30
CA LEU A 104 16.62 13.10 16.84
C LEU A 104 17.08 14.46 16.31
N ALA A 105 16.64 14.82 15.08
CA ALA A 105 16.93 16.09 14.46
C ALA A 105 15.84 17.15 14.66
N PHE A 106 14.55 16.75 14.68
CA PHE A 106 13.41 17.68 14.59
C PHE A 106 12.43 17.58 15.78
N GLY A 107 12.71 16.72 16.76
CA GLY A 107 11.95 16.66 18.01
C GLY A 107 10.47 16.28 17.82
N ARG A 108 9.56 17.11 18.36
CA ARG A 108 8.12 16.87 18.30
C ARG A 108 7.48 17.19 16.94
N ARG A 109 8.18 17.90 16.05
CA ARG A 109 7.72 18.27 14.71
C ARG A 109 7.74 17.10 13.71
N VAL A 110 7.81 15.86 14.21
CA VAL A 110 7.84 14.65 13.38
C VAL A 110 6.51 13.92 13.48
N VAL A 111 5.93 13.60 12.34
CA VAL A 111 4.83 12.66 12.16
C VAL A 111 5.43 11.33 11.68
N VAL A 112 5.13 10.24 12.38
CA VAL A 112 5.56 8.90 11.97
C VAL A 112 4.46 8.27 11.14
N LEU A 113 4.74 8.05 9.85
CA LEU A 113 3.79 7.41 8.92
C LEU A 113 4.06 5.89 8.88
N VAL A 114 3.08 5.09 9.24
CA VAL A 114 3.17 3.62 9.26
C VAL A 114 2.01 3.02 8.49
N HIS A 115 2.28 2.40 7.35
CA HIS A 115 1.22 1.75 6.57
C HIS A 115 0.75 0.45 7.21
N HIS A 116 1.66 -0.36 7.75
CA HIS A 116 1.40 -1.57 8.51
C HIS A 116 2.64 -2.00 9.29
N CYS A 117 2.47 -2.84 10.30
CA CYS A 117 3.58 -3.44 11.04
C CYS A 117 4.16 -4.63 10.25
N HIS A 118 5.49 -4.72 10.15
CA HIS A 118 6.20 -5.67 9.29
C HIS A 118 6.55 -7.00 9.97
N ARG A 119 5.87 -7.36 11.06
CA ARG A 119 6.18 -8.57 11.84
C ARG A 119 6.38 -9.81 10.96
N ASP A 120 5.44 -10.05 10.04
CA ASP A 120 5.44 -11.23 9.18
C ASP A 120 6.38 -11.12 7.97
N GLN A 121 6.94 -9.94 7.71
CA GLN A 121 7.85 -9.68 6.61
C GLN A 121 9.33 -9.76 7.05
N TRP A 122 9.62 -9.44 8.31
CA TRP A 122 10.99 -9.47 8.84
C TRP A 122 11.70 -10.81 8.71
N PRO A 123 11.04 -11.98 8.85
CA PRO A 123 11.69 -13.28 8.63
C PRO A 123 12.32 -13.45 7.24
N VAL A 124 11.79 -12.78 6.20
CA VAL A 124 12.34 -12.81 4.84
C VAL A 124 13.74 -12.19 4.76
N ALA A 125 14.05 -11.23 5.66
CA ALA A 125 15.37 -10.62 5.74
C ALA A 125 16.45 -11.51 6.43
N GLY A 126 16.05 -12.70 6.87
CA GLY A 126 16.92 -13.64 7.59
C GLY A 126 16.82 -13.48 9.13
N ARG A 127 17.31 -14.50 9.85
CA ARG A 127 17.06 -14.61 11.31
C ARG A 127 17.62 -13.45 12.13
N VAL A 128 18.83 -12.98 11.84
CA VAL A 128 19.52 -11.94 12.63
C VAL A 128 18.94 -10.58 12.29
N LEU A 129 18.91 -10.22 11.01
CA LEU A 129 18.42 -8.92 10.55
C LEU A 129 16.92 -8.77 10.82
N GLY A 130 16.15 -9.85 10.66
CA GLY A 130 14.72 -9.85 10.95
C GLY A 130 14.42 -9.63 12.44
N ARG A 131 15.17 -10.27 13.35
CA ARG A 131 15.00 -10.03 14.81
C ARG A 131 15.41 -8.62 15.21
N PHE A 132 16.50 -8.10 14.65
CA PHE A 132 16.91 -6.70 14.90
C PHE A 132 15.90 -5.71 14.35
N GLY A 133 15.45 -5.89 13.10
CA GLY A 133 14.45 -5.02 12.49
C GLY A 133 13.12 -5.01 13.28
N TRP A 134 12.64 -6.18 13.68
CA TRP A 134 11.46 -6.29 14.52
C TRP A 134 11.66 -5.63 15.91
N PHE A 135 12.82 -5.78 16.51
CA PHE A 135 13.13 -5.07 17.76
C PHE A 135 13.07 -3.54 17.59
N VAL A 136 13.68 -3.03 16.50
CA VAL A 136 13.62 -1.59 16.21
C VAL A 136 12.19 -1.12 15.98
N GLU A 137 11.42 -1.83 15.16
CA GLU A 137 10.04 -1.47 14.83
C GLU A 137 9.11 -1.59 16.04
N SER A 138 9.20 -2.67 16.82
CA SER A 138 8.24 -2.97 17.87
C SER A 138 8.57 -2.38 19.24
N ARG A 139 9.85 -2.05 19.50
CA ARG A 139 10.29 -1.60 20.83
C ARG A 139 10.97 -0.24 20.82
N LEU A 140 11.94 -0.07 19.92
CA LEU A 140 12.76 1.16 19.91
C LEU A 140 11.97 2.34 19.34
N SER A 141 11.35 2.15 18.18
CA SER A 141 10.60 3.22 17.51
C SER A 141 9.44 3.75 18.37
N PRO A 142 8.53 2.94 18.95
CA PRO A 142 7.45 3.44 19.79
C PRO A 142 7.94 4.21 21.02
N ARG A 143 9.04 3.77 21.63
CA ARG A 143 9.63 4.48 22.79
C ARG A 143 10.25 5.80 22.40
N LEU A 144 11.01 5.81 21.30
CA LEU A 144 11.66 7.02 20.82
C LEU A 144 10.62 8.05 20.36
N HIS A 145 9.58 7.63 19.66
CA HIS A 145 8.54 8.51 19.14
C HIS A 145 7.31 8.65 20.07
N ARG A 146 7.42 8.30 21.35
CA ARG A 146 6.30 8.30 22.32
C ARG A 146 5.51 9.61 22.42
N SER A 147 6.11 10.75 22.04
CA SER A 147 5.46 12.06 22.06
C SER A 147 5.21 12.62 20.65
N ASN A 148 5.48 11.84 19.61
CA ASN A 148 5.20 12.22 18.23
C ASN A 148 3.80 11.80 17.82
N GLN A 149 3.26 12.46 16.80
CA GLN A 149 2.04 12.06 16.12
C GLN A 149 2.35 10.86 15.24
N TYR A 150 1.46 9.88 15.21
CA TYR A 150 1.46 8.79 14.26
C TYR A 150 0.33 8.98 13.25
N VAL A 151 0.57 8.57 12.02
CA VAL A 151 -0.43 8.43 10.97
C VAL A 151 -0.37 7.02 10.41
N THR A 152 -1.51 6.42 10.20
CA THR A 152 -1.64 5.13 9.52
C THR A 152 -2.81 5.16 8.54
N VAL A 153 -2.97 4.10 7.74
CA VAL A 153 -3.92 4.07 6.62
C VAL A 153 -5.19 3.27 6.90
N SER A 154 -5.30 2.63 8.08
CA SER A 154 -6.46 1.81 8.44
C SER A 154 -6.64 1.68 9.95
N LEU A 155 -7.87 1.40 10.38
CA LEU A 155 -8.15 1.09 11.78
C LEU A 155 -7.43 -0.17 12.31
N PRO A 156 -7.30 -1.27 11.54
CA PRO A 156 -6.47 -2.40 11.97
C PRO A 156 -5.01 -2.03 12.18
N SER A 157 -4.41 -1.24 11.29
CA SER A 157 -3.02 -0.77 11.47
C SER A 157 -2.88 0.17 12.68
N ALA A 158 -3.90 0.98 13.01
CA ALA A 158 -3.91 1.78 14.23
C ALA A 158 -3.95 0.90 15.49
N ARG A 159 -4.74 -0.18 15.48
CA ARG A 159 -4.76 -1.18 16.57
C ARG A 159 -3.41 -1.88 16.73
N ASP A 160 -2.79 -2.28 15.63
CA ASP A 160 -1.44 -2.87 15.64
C ASP A 160 -0.43 -1.93 16.33
N LEU A 161 -0.44 -0.63 15.99
CA LEU A 161 0.43 0.38 16.61
C LEU A 161 0.16 0.50 18.13
N THR A 162 -1.09 0.54 18.53
CA THR A 162 -1.44 0.60 19.98
C THR A 162 -1.00 -0.65 20.73
N CYS A 163 -1.09 -1.83 20.12
CA CYS A 163 -0.55 -3.08 20.68
C CYS A 163 0.98 -3.04 20.85
N LEU A 164 1.69 -2.23 20.05
CA LEU A 164 3.13 -1.98 20.21
C LEU A 164 3.46 -0.90 21.24
N GLY A 165 2.45 -0.34 21.92
CA GLY A 165 2.60 0.67 22.97
C GLY A 165 2.60 2.11 22.49
N VAL A 166 2.13 2.38 21.27
CA VAL A 166 1.86 3.75 20.80
C VAL A 166 0.57 4.25 21.47
N ASP A 167 0.60 5.48 22.00
CA ASP A 167 -0.56 6.14 22.60
C ASP A 167 -1.66 6.34 21.55
N ALA A 168 -2.82 5.70 21.75
CA ALA A 168 -3.96 5.76 20.84
C ALA A 168 -4.42 7.21 20.55
N THR A 169 -4.25 8.13 21.51
CA THR A 169 -4.61 9.55 21.33
C THR A 169 -3.68 10.29 20.39
N ARG A 170 -2.66 9.64 19.86
CA ARG A 170 -1.66 10.15 18.90
C ARG A 170 -1.65 9.37 17.59
N VAL A 171 -2.63 8.52 17.34
CA VAL A 171 -2.73 7.75 16.10
C VAL A 171 -3.91 8.27 15.29
N ALA A 172 -3.63 8.98 14.23
CA ALA A 172 -4.62 9.38 13.22
C ALA A 172 -4.66 8.34 12.08
N VAL A 173 -5.85 8.10 11.55
CA VAL A 173 -6.04 7.24 10.38
C VAL A 173 -6.38 8.13 9.19
N VAL A 174 -5.47 8.21 8.25
CA VAL A 174 -5.64 8.91 6.96
C VAL A 174 -5.57 7.87 5.85
N ARG A 175 -6.74 7.48 5.33
CA ARG A 175 -6.85 6.43 4.31
C ARG A 175 -6.19 6.84 3.00
N ASN A 176 -5.89 5.84 2.16
CA ASN A 176 -5.41 6.12 0.80
C ASN A 176 -6.53 6.78 -0.02
N GLY A 177 -6.13 7.66 -0.90
CA GLY A 177 -6.98 8.14 -1.98
C GLY A 177 -6.91 7.21 -3.20
N LEU A 178 -7.70 7.55 -4.18
CA LEU A 178 -7.80 6.86 -5.45
C LEU A 178 -7.80 7.89 -6.57
N ASP A 179 -7.14 7.56 -7.67
CA ASP A 179 -7.26 8.32 -8.91
C ASP A 179 -8.57 7.95 -9.61
N GLU A 180 -9.16 8.88 -10.35
CA GLU A 180 -10.36 8.58 -11.13
C GLU A 180 -10.04 7.54 -12.20
N ALA A 181 -10.88 6.52 -12.30
CA ALA A 181 -10.77 5.55 -13.38
C ALA A 181 -11.12 6.22 -14.72
N PRO A 182 -10.47 5.81 -15.82
CA PRO A 182 -10.89 6.22 -17.15
C PRO A 182 -12.37 5.90 -17.39
N PRO A 183 -13.07 6.68 -18.22
CA PRO A 183 -14.46 6.39 -18.58
C PRO A 183 -14.64 4.95 -19.08
N ALA A 184 -15.69 4.27 -18.64
CA ALA A 184 -15.95 2.86 -19.00
C ALA A 184 -16.00 2.63 -20.52
N THR A 185 -16.41 3.64 -21.28
CA THR A 185 -16.41 3.61 -22.77
C THR A 185 -15.03 3.40 -23.39
N LEU A 186 -13.96 3.72 -22.65
CA LEU A 186 -12.57 3.53 -23.11
C LEU A 186 -11.96 2.20 -22.65
N LEU A 187 -12.61 1.50 -21.72
CA LEU A 187 -12.05 0.30 -21.07
C LEU A 187 -12.57 -1.03 -21.65
N GLY A 188 -13.59 -0.97 -22.51
CA GLY A 188 -14.26 -2.13 -23.07
C GLY A 188 -15.27 -2.75 -22.12
N GLU A 189 -15.88 -3.86 -22.57
CA GLU A 189 -16.94 -4.54 -21.85
C GLU A 189 -16.40 -5.55 -20.83
N ARG A 190 -17.25 -5.89 -19.85
CA ARG A 190 -17.00 -6.99 -18.96
C ARG A 190 -16.93 -8.31 -19.73
N SER A 191 -16.00 -9.20 -19.35
CA SER A 191 -15.85 -10.50 -20.01
C SER A 191 -17.15 -11.31 -19.93
N THR A 192 -17.47 -12.01 -21.02
CA THR A 192 -18.56 -12.98 -21.05
C THR A 192 -18.19 -14.31 -20.39
N SER A 193 -16.89 -14.61 -20.26
CA SER A 193 -16.35 -15.77 -19.54
C SER A 193 -15.85 -15.38 -18.13
N PRO A 194 -15.83 -16.32 -17.18
CA PRO A 194 -15.40 -16.07 -15.81
C PRO A 194 -13.94 -15.60 -15.74
N ARG A 195 -13.73 -14.32 -15.41
CA ARG A 195 -12.40 -13.70 -15.24
C ARG A 195 -12.17 -13.31 -13.79
N VAL A 196 -11.13 -13.87 -13.23
CA VAL A 196 -10.62 -13.52 -11.90
C VAL A 196 -9.36 -12.69 -12.06
N VAL A 197 -9.14 -11.69 -11.21
CA VAL A 197 -7.96 -10.87 -11.25
C VAL A 197 -7.26 -10.83 -9.90
N VAL A 198 -5.93 -10.88 -9.93
CA VAL A 198 -5.03 -10.51 -8.83
C VAL A 198 -4.27 -9.26 -9.24
N LEU A 199 -4.35 -8.20 -8.45
CA LEU A 199 -3.57 -6.98 -8.63
C LEU A 199 -2.65 -6.80 -7.43
N SER A 200 -1.35 -7.13 -7.58
CA SER A 200 -0.42 -7.15 -6.46
C SER A 200 1.04 -7.20 -6.89
N ARG A 201 1.95 -6.80 -5.99
CA ARG A 201 3.36 -7.16 -6.13
C ARG A 201 3.53 -8.67 -5.94
N LEU A 202 4.35 -9.30 -6.76
CA LEU A 202 4.60 -10.75 -6.69
C LEU A 202 5.69 -11.03 -5.65
N VAL A 203 5.27 -11.16 -4.39
CA VAL A 203 6.14 -11.43 -3.23
C VAL A 203 5.44 -12.42 -2.25
N PRO A 204 6.18 -13.21 -1.46
CA PRO A 204 5.60 -14.33 -0.69
C PRO A 204 4.44 -13.98 0.23
N HIS A 205 4.45 -12.83 0.88
CA HIS A 205 3.38 -12.44 1.81
C HIS A 205 2.06 -12.06 1.13
N LYS A 206 2.04 -11.97 -0.20
CA LYS A 206 0.83 -11.78 -0.99
C LYS A 206 0.09 -13.10 -1.26
N GLN A 207 0.71 -14.23 -0.99
CA GLN A 207 0.14 -15.58 -1.03
C GLN A 207 -0.66 -15.86 -2.33
N ILE A 208 -0.11 -15.42 -3.47
CA ILE A 208 -0.80 -15.57 -4.79
C ILE A 208 -0.97 -17.05 -5.13
N GLU A 209 -0.14 -17.92 -4.55
CA GLU A 209 -0.29 -19.37 -4.62
C GLU A 209 -1.70 -19.83 -4.24
N ASP A 210 -2.32 -19.19 -3.22
CA ASP A 210 -3.66 -19.55 -2.77
C ASP A 210 -4.72 -19.20 -3.82
N ALA A 211 -4.53 -18.11 -4.59
CA ALA A 211 -5.39 -17.81 -5.73
C ALA A 211 -5.21 -18.80 -6.89
N LEU A 212 -3.96 -19.25 -7.14
CA LEU A 212 -3.69 -20.30 -8.14
C LEU A 212 -4.35 -21.63 -7.75
N GLU A 213 -4.25 -22.01 -6.48
CA GLU A 213 -4.88 -23.23 -5.95
C GLU A 213 -6.42 -23.15 -6.04
N ALA A 214 -6.99 -21.99 -5.67
CA ALA A 214 -8.43 -21.77 -5.79
C ALA A 214 -8.93 -21.88 -7.25
N ILE A 215 -8.21 -21.29 -8.21
CA ILE A 215 -8.54 -21.45 -9.65
C ILE A 215 -8.43 -22.89 -10.09
N ALA A 216 -7.41 -23.64 -9.66
CA ALA A 216 -7.28 -25.06 -10.00
C ALA A 216 -8.49 -25.88 -9.52
N VAL A 217 -8.97 -25.63 -8.30
CA VAL A 217 -10.16 -26.27 -7.74
C VAL A 217 -11.42 -25.85 -8.53
N VAL A 218 -11.62 -24.55 -8.73
CA VAL A 218 -12.81 -24.00 -9.41
C VAL A 218 -12.93 -24.53 -10.85
N ARG A 219 -11.83 -24.67 -11.57
CA ARG A 219 -11.85 -25.18 -12.97
C ARG A 219 -12.35 -26.62 -13.12
N THR A 220 -12.36 -27.38 -12.06
CA THR A 220 -12.99 -28.73 -12.11
C THR A 220 -14.47 -28.66 -12.36
N ARG A 221 -15.14 -27.54 -12.05
CA ARG A 221 -16.57 -27.27 -12.22
C ARG A 221 -16.87 -26.17 -13.23
N ILE A 222 -15.95 -25.21 -13.39
CA ILE A 222 -16.04 -24.05 -14.29
C ILE A 222 -14.78 -24.04 -15.17
N PRO A 223 -14.71 -24.91 -16.23
CA PRO A 223 -13.47 -25.06 -17.03
C PRO A 223 -12.97 -23.79 -17.68
N ASP A 224 -13.86 -22.85 -18.00
CA ASP A 224 -13.55 -21.57 -18.66
C ASP A 224 -13.05 -20.48 -17.69
N ALA A 225 -12.96 -20.78 -16.40
CA ALA A 225 -12.42 -19.82 -15.42
C ALA A 225 -10.95 -19.49 -15.72
N HIS A 226 -10.62 -18.20 -15.75
CA HIS A 226 -9.29 -17.69 -16.07
C HIS A 226 -8.81 -16.68 -15.02
N LEU A 227 -7.54 -16.71 -14.68
CA LEU A 227 -6.90 -15.81 -13.75
C LEU A 227 -5.93 -14.85 -14.46
N ASP A 228 -6.19 -13.58 -14.36
CA ASP A 228 -5.28 -12.52 -14.76
C ASP A 228 -4.46 -12.06 -13.54
N VAL A 229 -3.12 -12.15 -13.60
CA VAL A 229 -2.21 -11.71 -12.54
C VAL A 229 -1.49 -10.45 -12.99
N ILE A 230 -1.82 -9.32 -12.38
CA ILE A 230 -1.27 -8.00 -12.69
C ILE A 230 -0.26 -7.62 -11.61
N GLY A 231 0.93 -7.24 -12.05
CA GLY A 231 2.04 -6.81 -11.21
C GLY A 231 3.29 -7.63 -11.40
N GLY A 232 4.39 -7.14 -10.86
CA GLY A 232 5.70 -7.77 -10.96
C GLY A 232 6.31 -8.04 -9.58
N GLY A 233 7.36 -8.86 -9.56
CA GLY A 233 8.11 -9.12 -8.34
C GLY A 233 9.03 -10.33 -8.48
N TRP A 234 9.98 -10.45 -7.54
CA TRP A 234 11.00 -11.50 -7.56
C TRP A 234 10.47 -12.93 -7.30
N TRP A 235 9.18 -13.05 -6.98
CA TRP A 235 8.50 -14.32 -6.72
C TRP A 235 7.81 -14.90 -7.97
N GLN A 236 7.83 -14.19 -9.09
CA GLN A 236 7.11 -14.53 -10.32
C GLN A 236 7.44 -15.95 -10.82
N ASP A 237 8.73 -16.29 -10.91
CA ASP A 237 9.15 -17.60 -11.44
C ASP A 237 8.58 -18.76 -10.61
N ARG A 238 8.46 -18.58 -9.29
CA ARG A 238 7.83 -19.58 -8.39
C ARG A 238 6.34 -19.72 -8.67
N LEU A 239 5.65 -18.62 -8.95
CA LEU A 239 4.24 -18.65 -9.30
C LEU A 239 4.00 -19.32 -10.64
N VAL A 240 4.82 -19.02 -11.65
CA VAL A 240 4.79 -19.70 -12.96
C VAL A 240 5.07 -21.20 -12.81
N GLN A 241 6.06 -21.60 -12.01
CA GLN A 241 6.31 -22.99 -11.70
C GLN A 241 5.09 -23.66 -11.03
N ARG A 242 4.41 -22.92 -10.12
CA ARG A 242 3.22 -23.43 -9.44
C ARG A 242 2.04 -23.66 -10.39
N THR A 243 1.81 -22.81 -11.39
CA THR A 243 0.76 -23.04 -12.41
C THR A 243 1.00 -24.34 -13.19
N GLY A 244 2.26 -24.62 -13.53
CA GLY A 244 2.62 -25.89 -14.19
C GLY A 244 2.36 -27.10 -13.30
N GLN A 245 2.70 -27.03 -12.01
CA GLN A 245 2.45 -28.11 -11.03
C GLN A 245 0.94 -28.38 -10.83
N LEU A 246 0.11 -27.34 -10.92
CA LEU A 246 -1.34 -27.42 -10.78
C LEU A 246 -2.04 -27.78 -12.10
N GLY A 247 -1.32 -27.83 -13.22
CA GLY A 247 -1.90 -28.12 -14.54
C GLY A 247 -2.82 -27.04 -15.07
N ILE A 248 -2.62 -25.77 -14.69
CA ILE A 248 -3.48 -24.64 -15.05
C ILE A 248 -2.73 -23.55 -15.84
N SER A 249 -1.62 -23.87 -16.48
CA SER A 249 -0.82 -22.88 -17.21
C SER A 249 -1.58 -22.20 -18.36
N ASP A 250 -2.59 -22.88 -18.93
CA ASP A 250 -3.50 -22.37 -19.95
C ASP A 250 -4.54 -21.38 -19.42
N ALA A 251 -4.80 -21.41 -18.11
CA ALA A 251 -5.82 -20.62 -17.43
C ALA A 251 -5.27 -19.43 -16.64
N VAL A 252 -3.97 -19.18 -16.68
CA VAL A 252 -3.33 -18.08 -15.93
C VAL A 252 -2.51 -17.22 -16.85
N THR A 253 -2.78 -15.92 -16.86
CA THR A 253 -1.96 -14.94 -17.59
C THR A 253 -1.23 -14.02 -16.61
N PHE A 254 0.09 -14.02 -16.65
CA PHE A 254 0.93 -13.08 -15.93
C PHE A 254 1.22 -11.86 -16.82
N HIS A 255 0.61 -10.73 -16.51
CA HIS A 255 0.75 -9.49 -17.30
C HIS A 255 2.03 -8.70 -16.96
N GLY A 256 2.68 -9.03 -15.82
CA GLY A 256 3.78 -8.21 -15.33
C GLY A 256 3.31 -6.83 -14.88
N HIS A 257 4.24 -5.87 -14.88
CA HIS A 257 3.90 -4.48 -14.61
C HIS A 257 3.31 -3.85 -15.86
N VAL A 258 2.08 -3.35 -15.76
CA VAL A 258 1.34 -2.72 -16.86
C VAL A 258 1.12 -1.24 -16.57
N ASP A 259 0.80 -0.46 -17.61
CA ASP A 259 0.36 0.93 -17.44
C ASP A 259 -1.06 1.02 -16.85
N ASP A 260 -1.45 2.21 -16.43
CA ASP A 260 -2.74 2.43 -15.80
C ASP A 260 -3.92 2.12 -16.72
N ALA A 261 -3.84 2.44 -18.00
CA ALA A 261 -4.91 2.15 -18.96
C ALA A 261 -5.15 0.64 -19.09
N THR A 262 -4.08 -0.13 -19.25
CA THR A 262 -4.14 -1.60 -19.30
C THR A 262 -4.63 -2.18 -17.97
N LYS A 263 -4.18 -1.66 -16.82
CA LYS A 263 -4.65 -2.07 -15.50
C LYS A 263 -6.16 -1.90 -15.37
N HIS A 264 -6.66 -0.72 -15.71
CA HIS A 264 -8.10 -0.43 -15.64
C HIS A 264 -8.92 -1.28 -16.63
N ALA A 265 -8.42 -1.54 -17.84
CA ALA A 265 -9.09 -2.43 -18.79
C ALA A 265 -9.17 -3.88 -18.27
N LEU A 266 -8.11 -4.39 -17.66
CA LEU A 266 -8.09 -5.72 -17.05
C LEU A 266 -9.04 -5.81 -15.84
N LEU A 267 -9.10 -4.79 -14.98
CA LEU A 267 -10.05 -4.71 -13.88
C LEU A 267 -11.49 -4.64 -14.39
N GLN A 268 -11.78 -3.80 -15.40
CA GLN A 268 -13.12 -3.65 -15.99
C GLN A 268 -13.67 -4.96 -16.52
N ARG A 269 -12.84 -5.78 -17.18
CA ARG A 269 -13.27 -7.08 -17.75
C ARG A 269 -13.43 -8.19 -16.70
N SER A 270 -12.91 -8.02 -15.48
CA SER A 270 -12.86 -9.03 -14.43
C SER A 270 -14.19 -9.14 -13.66
N TRP A 271 -14.50 -10.35 -13.19
CA TRP A 271 -15.69 -10.64 -12.39
C TRP A 271 -15.42 -10.55 -10.89
N VAL A 272 -14.25 -11.03 -10.45
CA VAL A 272 -13.85 -11.10 -9.04
C VAL A 272 -12.36 -10.70 -8.92
N HIS A 273 -12.07 -9.85 -7.95
CA HIS A 273 -10.70 -9.58 -7.52
C HIS A 273 -10.35 -10.47 -6.32
N VAL A 274 -9.23 -11.19 -6.39
CA VAL A 274 -8.75 -12.05 -5.30
C VAL A 274 -7.48 -11.46 -4.71
N LEU A 275 -7.47 -11.23 -3.39
CA LEU A 275 -6.33 -10.68 -2.66
C LEU A 275 -6.05 -11.52 -1.40
N PRO A 276 -5.39 -12.70 -1.52
CA PRO A 276 -5.19 -13.65 -0.43
C PRO A 276 -3.98 -13.29 0.44
N SER A 277 -3.69 -12.01 0.58
CA SER A 277 -2.52 -11.51 1.29
C SER A 277 -2.53 -11.89 2.77
N ARG A 278 -1.38 -12.29 3.32
CA ARG A 278 -1.20 -12.51 4.76
C ARG A 278 -1.34 -11.23 5.57
N LYS A 279 -0.87 -10.11 5.03
CA LYS A 279 -0.96 -8.80 5.68
C LYS A 279 -1.09 -7.68 4.65
N GLU A 280 -2.05 -6.81 4.89
CA GLU A 280 -2.27 -5.55 4.18
C GLU A 280 -2.28 -4.38 5.15
N GLY A 281 -1.82 -3.22 4.69
CA GLY A 281 -2.03 -1.97 5.41
C GLY A 281 -3.48 -1.51 5.27
N TRP A 282 -3.99 -1.53 4.04
CA TRP A 282 -5.38 -1.23 3.70
C TRP A 282 -5.85 -2.01 2.46
N GLY A 283 -5.00 -2.13 1.44
CA GLY A 283 -5.34 -2.81 0.19
C GLY A 283 -5.84 -1.84 -0.87
N LEU A 284 -4.95 -1.00 -1.42
CA LEU A 284 -5.30 -0.06 -2.50
C LEU A 284 -5.94 -0.80 -3.70
N ALA A 285 -5.43 -1.97 -4.05
CA ALA A 285 -5.97 -2.81 -5.12
C ALA A 285 -7.46 -3.19 -4.93
N VAL A 286 -7.94 -3.27 -3.68
CA VAL A 286 -9.37 -3.50 -3.36
C VAL A 286 -10.22 -2.37 -3.92
N ILE A 287 -9.80 -1.13 -3.68
CA ILE A 287 -10.59 0.04 -4.07
C ILE A 287 -10.41 0.32 -5.58
N GLU A 288 -9.24 0.01 -6.15
CA GLU A 288 -9.04 0.03 -7.61
C GLU A 288 -9.98 -0.95 -8.32
N ALA A 289 -10.12 -2.18 -7.82
CA ALA A 289 -11.08 -3.14 -8.35
C ALA A 289 -12.55 -2.69 -8.14
N ALA A 290 -12.83 -2.13 -6.97
CA ALA A 290 -14.14 -1.63 -6.61
C ALA A 290 -14.65 -0.52 -7.54
N GLN A 291 -13.78 0.36 -8.07
CA GLN A 291 -14.16 1.37 -9.08
C GLN A 291 -14.84 0.77 -10.30
N HIS A 292 -14.48 -0.46 -10.65
CA HIS A 292 -15.02 -1.20 -11.77
C HIS A 292 -16.20 -2.11 -11.40
N GLY A 293 -16.72 -1.98 -10.17
CA GLY A 293 -17.78 -2.87 -9.70
C GLY A 293 -17.31 -4.33 -9.56
N VAL A 294 -16.03 -4.54 -9.27
CA VAL A 294 -15.44 -5.86 -9.05
C VAL A 294 -15.30 -6.10 -7.55
N PRO A 295 -16.08 -7.03 -6.96
CA PRO A 295 -15.98 -7.33 -5.55
C PRO A 295 -14.66 -8.05 -5.24
N THR A 296 -14.12 -7.81 -4.05
CA THR A 296 -12.88 -8.44 -3.58
C THR A 296 -13.20 -9.64 -2.70
N LEU A 297 -12.50 -10.74 -2.95
CA LEU A 297 -12.40 -11.92 -2.09
C LEU A 297 -11.00 -11.96 -1.46
N GLY A 298 -10.90 -12.07 -0.14
CA GLY A 298 -9.59 -12.09 0.54
C GLY A 298 -9.66 -12.62 1.96
N TYR A 299 -8.52 -12.67 2.64
CA TYR A 299 -8.45 -13.18 4.01
C TYR A 299 -8.77 -12.12 5.05
N ARG A 300 -9.65 -12.48 6.01
CA ARG A 300 -9.96 -11.68 7.20
C ARG A 300 -8.71 -11.41 8.05
N SER A 301 -7.81 -12.38 8.14
CA SER A 301 -6.54 -12.28 8.85
C SER A 301 -5.55 -11.27 8.27
N SER A 302 -5.76 -10.79 7.04
CA SER A 302 -4.94 -9.75 6.40
C SER A 302 -4.89 -8.41 7.17
N GLY A 303 -5.79 -8.22 8.11
CA GLY A 303 -5.91 -6.98 8.89
C GLY A 303 -6.53 -5.85 8.07
N GLY A 304 -5.74 -5.11 7.32
CA GLY A 304 -6.21 -3.94 6.55
C GLY A 304 -7.39 -4.21 5.63
N LEU A 305 -7.55 -5.44 5.14
CA LEU A 305 -8.72 -5.80 4.33
C LEU A 305 -10.05 -5.66 5.08
N THR A 306 -10.07 -5.82 6.42
CA THR A 306 -11.29 -5.62 7.22
C THR A 306 -11.73 -4.16 7.33
N ASP A 307 -10.93 -3.22 6.81
CA ASP A 307 -11.27 -1.80 6.70
C ASP A 307 -11.62 -1.42 5.23
N SER A 308 -10.93 -1.97 4.25
CA SER A 308 -11.21 -1.69 2.83
C SER A 308 -12.40 -2.50 2.28
N VAL A 309 -12.60 -3.74 2.75
CA VAL A 309 -13.75 -4.60 2.40
C VAL A 309 -14.75 -4.61 3.56
N ILE A 310 -16.00 -4.29 3.29
CA ILE A 310 -17.11 -4.56 4.21
C ILE A 310 -17.64 -5.95 3.86
N ASP A 311 -17.33 -6.93 4.73
CA ASP A 311 -17.65 -8.34 4.52
C ASP A 311 -19.14 -8.57 4.27
N GLY A 312 -19.48 -9.34 3.22
CA GLY A 312 -20.86 -9.58 2.77
C GLY A 312 -21.55 -8.37 2.15
N VAL A 313 -20.89 -7.22 2.03
CA VAL A 313 -21.46 -5.98 1.47
C VAL A 313 -20.70 -5.50 0.24
N THR A 314 -19.36 -5.34 0.32
CA THR A 314 -18.52 -4.87 -0.80
C THR A 314 -17.55 -5.93 -1.30
N GLY A 315 -17.59 -7.11 -0.71
CA GLY A 315 -16.74 -8.25 -1.01
C GLY A 315 -16.95 -9.34 0.03
N VAL A 316 -16.08 -10.34 0.01
CA VAL A 316 -16.14 -11.50 0.91
C VAL A 316 -14.80 -11.68 1.60
N LEU A 317 -14.82 -11.82 2.93
CA LEU A 317 -13.64 -12.14 3.73
C LEU A 317 -13.78 -13.54 4.33
N VAL A 318 -12.76 -14.36 4.08
CA VAL A 318 -12.71 -15.77 4.50
C VAL A 318 -11.56 -16.04 5.45
N ASP A 319 -11.58 -17.18 6.15
CA ASP A 319 -10.58 -17.51 7.17
C ASP A 319 -9.54 -18.53 6.69
N GLY A 320 -9.76 -19.21 5.56
CA GLY A 320 -8.85 -20.24 5.04
C GLY A 320 -8.93 -20.48 3.54
N ARG A 321 -8.05 -21.38 3.04
CA ARG A 321 -7.92 -21.70 1.61
C ARG A 321 -9.16 -22.41 1.05
N ASP A 322 -9.75 -23.32 1.83
CA ASP A 322 -10.94 -24.06 1.41
C ASP A 322 -12.09 -23.08 1.21
N GLU A 323 -12.34 -22.21 2.19
CA GLU A 323 -13.35 -21.16 2.08
C GLU A 323 -13.06 -20.17 0.94
N LEU A 324 -11.77 -19.92 0.63
CA LEU A 324 -11.38 -19.07 -0.50
C LEU A 324 -11.85 -19.69 -1.82
N SER A 325 -11.64 -21.00 -1.98
CA SER A 325 -12.03 -21.75 -3.18
C SER A 325 -13.57 -21.82 -3.32
N ASP A 326 -14.27 -22.14 -2.22
CA ASP A 326 -15.74 -22.25 -2.21
C ASP A 326 -16.39 -20.87 -2.47
N SER A 327 -15.86 -19.82 -1.84
CA SER A 327 -16.37 -18.46 -2.05
C SER A 327 -16.05 -17.94 -3.45
N LEU A 328 -14.91 -18.30 -4.04
CA LEU A 328 -14.59 -17.96 -5.42
C LEU A 328 -15.58 -18.63 -6.39
N GLU A 329 -15.83 -19.93 -6.23
CA GLU A 329 -16.81 -20.67 -7.03
C GLU A 329 -18.20 -20.02 -6.92
N ARG A 330 -18.65 -19.72 -5.70
CA ARG A 330 -19.93 -19.05 -5.48
C ARG A 330 -20.01 -17.69 -6.17
N LEU A 331 -18.96 -16.85 -6.07
CA LEU A 331 -18.93 -15.55 -6.74
C LEU A 331 -18.91 -15.67 -8.27
N LEU A 332 -18.37 -16.74 -8.83
CA LEU A 332 -18.36 -16.98 -10.27
C LEU A 332 -19.71 -17.53 -10.79
N THR A 333 -20.43 -18.30 -9.99
CA THR A 333 -21.72 -18.94 -10.38
C THR A 333 -22.92 -18.08 -10.01
N ASP A 334 -22.92 -17.39 -8.87
CA ASP A 334 -24.01 -16.53 -8.42
C ASP A 334 -23.82 -15.09 -8.95
N ARG A 335 -24.40 -14.83 -10.12
CA ARG A 335 -24.34 -13.54 -10.79
C ARG A 335 -24.99 -12.43 -9.94
N VAL A 336 -26.13 -12.73 -9.31
CA VAL A 336 -26.88 -11.71 -8.54
C VAL A 336 -26.06 -11.25 -7.35
N LEU A 337 -25.52 -12.18 -6.56
CA LEU A 337 -24.63 -11.87 -5.44
C LEU A 337 -23.43 -11.05 -5.90
N ARG A 338 -22.77 -11.47 -6.96
CA ARG A 338 -21.57 -10.79 -7.48
C ARG A 338 -21.88 -9.36 -7.91
N GLU A 339 -22.96 -9.13 -8.64
CA GLU A 339 -23.37 -7.80 -9.11
C GLU A 339 -23.79 -6.88 -7.93
N GLU A 340 -24.49 -7.40 -6.92
CA GLU A 340 -24.85 -6.65 -5.72
C GLU A 340 -23.61 -6.21 -4.92
N LEU A 341 -22.68 -7.12 -4.67
CA LEU A 341 -21.43 -6.80 -3.99
C LEU A 341 -20.60 -5.77 -4.79
N GLY A 342 -20.52 -5.98 -6.11
CA GLY A 342 -19.79 -5.09 -7.01
C GLY A 342 -20.39 -3.69 -7.06
N ALA A 343 -21.70 -3.54 -7.12
CA ALA A 343 -22.38 -2.25 -7.10
C ALA A 343 -22.11 -1.49 -5.79
N LYS A 344 -22.18 -2.17 -4.64
CA LYS A 344 -21.87 -1.58 -3.34
C LYS A 344 -20.39 -1.24 -3.20
N ALA A 345 -19.50 -2.08 -3.76
CA ALA A 345 -18.05 -1.78 -3.82
C ALA A 345 -17.78 -0.52 -4.63
N ALA A 346 -18.41 -0.38 -5.80
CA ALA A 346 -18.28 0.81 -6.65
C ALA A 346 -18.81 2.07 -5.96
N ALA A 347 -19.93 1.98 -5.23
CA ALA A 347 -20.45 3.11 -4.45
C ALA A 347 -19.44 3.54 -3.38
N ARG A 348 -18.87 2.56 -2.63
CA ARG A 348 -17.89 2.81 -1.58
C ARG A 348 -16.57 3.38 -2.12
N SER A 349 -16.10 2.98 -3.31
CA SER A 349 -14.85 3.48 -3.88
C SER A 349 -14.85 5.00 -4.07
N ARG A 350 -16.02 5.62 -4.28
CA ARG A 350 -16.19 7.07 -4.44
C ARG A 350 -15.98 7.88 -3.15
N GLU A 351 -15.93 7.19 -2.00
CA GLU A 351 -15.63 7.81 -0.70
C GLU A 351 -14.15 8.14 -0.52
N PHE A 352 -13.29 7.67 -1.43
CA PHE A 352 -11.85 7.76 -1.31
C PHE A 352 -11.24 8.55 -2.46
N SER A 353 -10.74 9.74 -2.18
CA SER A 353 -10.00 10.56 -3.14
C SER A 353 -8.68 11.04 -2.55
N TRP A 354 -7.68 11.25 -3.40
CA TRP A 354 -6.41 11.82 -2.96
C TRP A 354 -6.57 13.22 -2.38
N ALA A 355 -7.54 14.00 -2.85
CA ALA A 355 -7.85 15.33 -2.31
C ALA A 355 -8.30 15.24 -0.84
N GLN A 356 -9.18 14.28 -0.50
CA GLN A 356 -9.61 14.05 0.89
C GLN A 356 -8.43 13.56 1.75
N SER A 357 -7.63 12.63 1.24
CA SER A 357 -6.44 12.14 1.96
C SER A 357 -5.43 13.26 2.22
N ALA A 358 -5.21 14.15 1.25
CA ALA A 358 -4.32 15.29 1.41
C ALA A 358 -4.86 16.32 2.40
N ALA A 359 -6.15 16.62 2.37
CA ALA A 359 -6.81 17.52 3.32
C ALA A 359 -6.73 16.97 4.75
N ALA A 360 -7.03 15.68 4.93
CA ALA A 360 -6.90 15.00 6.22
C ALA A 360 -5.43 15.01 6.73
N MET A 361 -4.47 14.71 5.87
CA MET A 361 -3.05 14.82 6.23
C MET A 361 -2.66 16.24 6.58
N HIS A 362 -3.11 17.25 5.82
CA HIS A 362 -2.84 18.65 6.08
C HIS A 362 -3.33 19.05 7.48
N SER A 363 -4.56 18.68 7.85
CA SER A 363 -5.11 18.92 9.18
C SER A 363 -4.24 18.31 10.30
N VAL A 364 -3.74 17.09 10.10
CA VAL A 364 -2.81 16.46 11.06
C VAL A 364 -1.50 17.24 11.16
N LEU A 365 -0.93 17.67 10.03
CA LEU A 365 0.32 18.42 9.98
C LEU A 365 0.20 19.81 10.64
N GLU A 366 -0.90 20.51 10.42
CA GLU A 366 -1.21 21.79 11.09
C GLU A 366 -1.31 21.61 12.60
N SER A 367 -2.06 20.59 13.04
CA SER A 367 -2.15 20.29 14.47
C SER A 367 -0.78 20.04 15.10
N VAL A 368 0.08 19.27 14.44
CA VAL A 368 1.46 19.01 14.92
C VAL A 368 2.31 20.27 14.91
N HIS A 369 2.14 21.14 13.92
CA HIS A 369 2.87 22.41 13.84
C HIS A 369 2.59 23.30 15.05
N VAL A 370 1.35 23.39 15.49
CA VAL A 370 0.95 24.18 16.68
C VAL A 370 1.10 23.41 18.00
N GLY A 371 1.67 22.19 17.98
CA GLY A 371 1.93 21.37 19.18
C GLY A 371 0.74 20.53 19.66
N GLY A 372 -0.31 20.44 18.86
CA GLY A 372 -1.47 19.61 19.10
C GLY A 372 -1.26 18.13 18.74
N ARG A 373 -2.37 17.38 18.75
CA ARG A 373 -2.42 15.96 18.39
C ARG A 373 -3.79 15.61 17.80
N VAL A 374 -3.81 14.57 16.98
CA VAL A 374 -5.03 14.08 16.31
C VAL A 374 -5.13 12.57 16.51
N SER A 375 -6.33 12.07 16.66
CA SER A 375 -6.60 10.63 16.79
C SER A 375 -7.86 10.21 16.04
N GLY A 376 -7.97 8.93 15.72
CA GLY A 376 -9.11 8.37 14.99
C GLY A 376 -9.04 8.62 13.48
N VAL A 377 -10.16 8.41 12.81
CA VAL A 377 -10.29 8.66 11.36
C VAL A 377 -10.46 10.16 11.12
N VAL A 378 -9.64 10.70 10.22
CA VAL A 378 -9.59 12.13 9.86
C VAL A 378 -10.16 12.32 8.47
#